data_5f297aa8b1e3b2618cf47a9568d5e94c
#
_entry.id   5f297aa8b1e3b2618cf47a9568d5e94c
#
_cell.length_a   1.000
_cell.length_b   1.000
_cell.length_c   1.000
_cell.angle_alpha   90.00
_cell.angle_beta   90.00
_cell.angle_gamma   90.00
#
_symmetry.space_group_name_H-M   'P 1'
#
loop_
_entity.id
_entity.type
_entity.pdbx_description
1 polymer ?
#
loop_
_entity_poly.entity_id
_entity_poly.type
_entity_poly.pdbx_seq_one_letter_code
_entity_poly.pdbx_strand_id
1 'polypeptide(L)'
;IRFISTRVPSYEYKTHFFVQSLGYWICVILLIAVAAVVWVVMRGMEARKADVVGTRNRKATKMALARLKIAGDFLKKNLYSAFYEELHKALLGFISDKLNIGAENLNKENIVSRLLESNVPQELADEFASLLDACEFARYSPDGGNEAMNTHYNEAVKVISSIDSIMKNSKKGASSATAALVTAALLAIPSVSEAADTSALDSLWTKGVEAYTSGNWNESVESWKELESVGVVSPELYYNLGNAYYKSGDYAHAILYFERTLKIDPSNSDARYNLEFTNSMIQDKIDAVPEFVLKNWARKLSYLMSPDSWAWLSIALLALTLALVLMFLLGGTTAFRRCGFYGAIVALLLSLGTYGLALWQRNSCLKADYAVVMIPVSSVKSSPSSESSKDLFILHEGTKVQILDSVG
;
A
#
# COMPACT_ATOMS: atom_id res chain seq x y z
N ILE A 1 -11.99 -34.69 -22.43
CA ILE A 1 -12.10 -33.37 -21.76
C ILE A 1 -11.69 -33.47 -20.32
N ARG A 2 -11.29 -32.32 -19.71
CA ARG A 2 -10.94 -32.24 -18.30
C ARG A 2 -12.19 -32.15 -17.43
N PHE A 3 -12.01 -32.42 -16.13
CA PHE A 3 -13.12 -32.50 -15.17
C PHE A 3 -13.79 -31.14 -14.92
N ILE A 4 -15.07 -31.20 -14.46
CA ILE A 4 -15.82 -30.01 -14.04
C ILE A 4 -15.19 -29.35 -12.79
N SER A 5 -15.48 -28.08 -12.59
CA SER A 5 -15.21 -27.37 -11.34
C SER A 5 -16.26 -27.74 -10.31
N THR A 6 -15.84 -28.22 -9.15
CA THR A 6 -16.73 -28.44 -7.98
C THR A 6 -16.68 -27.26 -7.03
N ARG A 7 -15.79 -26.29 -7.27
CA ARG A 7 -15.71 -25.06 -6.47
C ARG A 7 -16.95 -24.21 -6.73
N VAL A 8 -17.64 -23.83 -5.65
CA VAL A 8 -18.78 -22.92 -5.72
C VAL A 8 -18.29 -21.58 -6.30
N PRO A 9 -18.93 -21.08 -7.36
CA PRO A 9 -18.55 -19.83 -7.98
C PRO A 9 -18.88 -18.62 -7.09
N SER A 10 -18.19 -17.49 -7.31
CA SER A 10 -18.71 -16.21 -6.85
C SER A 10 -19.95 -15.87 -7.67
N TYR A 11 -21.10 -15.68 -7.03
CA TYR A 11 -22.33 -15.32 -7.72
C TYR A 11 -22.32 -13.81 -8.07
N GLU A 12 -21.60 -13.47 -9.11
CA GLU A 12 -21.54 -12.10 -9.63
C GLU A 12 -22.53 -11.93 -10.77
N TYR A 13 -23.28 -10.83 -10.77
CA TYR A 13 -24.24 -10.49 -11.83
C TYR A 13 -23.61 -9.72 -13.00
N LYS A 14 -22.35 -9.34 -12.87
CA LYS A 14 -21.55 -8.68 -13.93
C LYS A 14 -20.09 -9.04 -13.76
N THR A 15 -19.36 -9.08 -14.87
CA THR A 15 -17.89 -9.20 -14.83
C THR A 15 -17.28 -7.93 -14.25
N HIS A 16 -16.82 -8.00 -13.01
CA HIS A 16 -16.06 -6.93 -12.39
C HIS A 16 -14.58 -7.25 -12.47
N PHE A 17 -13.82 -6.37 -13.09
CA PHE A 17 -12.37 -6.44 -13.10
C PHE A 17 -11.81 -5.47 -12.06
N PHE A 18 -10.91 -5.95 -11.22
CA PHE A 18 -10.25 -5.13 -10.22
C PHE A 18 -9.41 -4.03 -10.87
N VAL A 19 -8.76 -4.33 -12.01
CA VAL A 19 -8.01 -3.33 -12.80
C VAL A 19 -8.94 -2.20 -13.27
N GLN A 20 -8.54 -0.95 -13.05
CA GLN A 20 -9.34 0.28 -13.27
C GLN A 20 -10.59 0.43 -12.38
N SER A 21 -10.80 -0.44 -11.40
CA SER A 21 -11.84 -0.20 -10.39
C SER A 21 -11.44 0.96 -9.47
N LEU A 22 -12.42 1.53 -8.78
CA LEU A 22 -12.17 2.52 -7.73
C LEU A 22 -11.23 1.94 -6.64
N GLY A 23 -11.39 0.65 -6.29
CA GLY A 23 -10.55 -0.05 -5.33
C GLY A 23 -9.07 -0.09 -5.75
N TYR A 24 -8.78 -0.34 -7.02
CA TYR A 24 -7.43 -0.33 -7.55
C TYR A 24 -6.75 1.03 -7.34
N TRP A 25 -7.43 2.12 -7.71
CA TRP A 25 -6.88 3.47 -7.57
C TRP A 25 -6.76 3.91 -6.12
N ILE A 26 -7.67 3.50 -5.25
CA ILE A 26 -7.55 3.73 -3.81
C ILE A 26 -6.27 3.06 -3.27
N CYS A 27 -6.00 1.80 -3.64
CA CYS A 27 -4.77 1.10 -3.24
C CYS A 27 -3.51 1.84 -3.72
N VAL A 28 -3.48 2.30 -4.97
CA VAL A 28 -2.35 3.05 -5.53
C VAL A 28 -2.11 4.37 -4.78
N ILE A 29 -3.17 5.16 -4.57
CA ILE A 29 -3.09 6.44 -3.85
C ILE A 29 -2.63 6.23 -2.40
N LEU A 30 -3.17 5.22 -1.74
CA LEU A 30 -2.81 4.89 -0.35
C LEU A 30 -1.33 4.49 -0.24
N LEU A 31 -0.82 3.68 -1.16
CA LEU A 31 0.60 3.31 -1.19
C LEU A 31 1.51 4.54 -1.36
N ILE A 32 1.17 5.44 -2.28
CA ILE A 32 1.92 6.69 -2.50
C ILE A 32 1.87 7.57 -1.25
N ALA A 33 0.70 7.71 -0.63
CA ALA A 33 0.54 8.51 0.58
C ALA A 33 1.36 7.94 1.75
N VAL A 34 1.34 6.62 1.96
CA VAL A 34 2.16 5.95 2.99
C VAL A 34 3.64 6.17 2.73
N ALA A 35 4.12 6.01 1.49
CA ALA A 35 5.51 6.25 1.15
C ALA A 35 5.94 7.71 1.40
N ALA A 36 5.09 8.69 1.07
CA ALA A 36 5.33 10.10 1.34
C ALA A 36 5.40 10.40 2.86
N VAL A 37 4.50 9.82 3.65
CA VAL A 37 4.51 9.96 5.11
C VAL A 37 5.80 9.36 5.70
N VAL A 38 6.17 8.15 5.28
CA VAL A 38 7.41 7.51 5.74
C VAL A 38 8.63 8.37 5.41
N TRP A 39 8.70 8.91 4.20
CA TRP A 39 9.79 9.81 3.78
C TRP A 39 9.87 11.06 4.65
N VAL A 40 8.74 11.75 4.89
CA VAL A 40 8.68 12.97 5.71
C VAL A 40 9.11 12.68 7.16
N VAL A 41 8.60 11.59 7.74
CA VAL A 41 8.94 11.18 9.12
C VAL A 41 10.43 10.86 9.23
N MET A 42 10.96 10.05 8.31
CA MET A 42 12.37 9.63 8.34
C MET A 42 13.30 10.82 8.13
N ARG A 43 13.02 11.70 7.16
CA ARG A 43 13.78 12.94 6.95
C ARG A 43 13.73 13.87 8.17
N GLY A 44 12.57 13.96 8.82
CA GLY A 44 12.42 14.71 10.08
C GLY A 44 13.25 14.10 11.23
N MET A 45 13.36 12.78 11.29
CA MET A 45 14.19 12.08 12.27
C MET A 45 15.69 12.30 12.01
N GLU A 46 16.14 12.30 10.76
CA GLU A 46 17.52 12.59 10.38
C GLU A 46 17.89 14.04 10.71
N ALA A 47 17.05 14.99 10.38
CA ALA A 47 17.22 16.39 10.76
C ALA A 47 17.34 16.58 12.29
N ARG A 48 16.55 15.83 13.06
CA ARG A 48 16.64 15.83 14.54
C ARG A 48 17.93 15.17 15.06
N LYS A 49 18.46 14.16 14.38
CA LYS A 49 19.74 13.52 14.74
C LYS A 49 20.93 14.43 14.39
N ALA A 50 20.83 15.18 13.30
CA ALA A 50 21.84 16.16 12.89
C ALA A 50 21.86 17.42 13.79
N ASP A 51 20.77 17.69 14.54
CA ASP A 51 20.71 18.77 15.50
C ASP A 51 21.48 18.40 16.80
N VAL A 52 22.80 18.48 16.72
CA VAL A 52 23.71 18.23 17.84
C VAL A 52 23.47 19.24 18.97
N VAL A 53 23.16 20.50 18.63
CA VAL A 53 22.85 21.57 19.58
C VAL A 53 21.51 21.31 20.30
N GLY A 54 20.48 20.89 19.58
CA GLY A 54 19.19 20.54 20.19
C GLY A 54 19.26 19.29 21.08
N THR A 55 20.11 18.32 20.73
CA THR A 55 20.33 17.11 21.52
C THR A 55 21.13 17.44 22.80
N ARG A 56 22.14 18.32 22.72
CA ARG A 56 22.92 18.81 23.84
C ARG A 56 22.03 19.60 24.80
N ASN A 57 21.19 20.48 24.28
CA ASN A 57 20.19 21.25 25.03
C ASN A 57 19.19 20.39 25.83
N ARG A 58 18.73 19.25 25.26
CA ARG A 58 17.84 18.33 25.99
C ARG A 58 18.55 17.56 27.09
N LYS A 59 19.83 17.20 26.88
CA LYS A 59 20.65 16.51 27.87
C LYS A 59 21.07 17.44 29.01
N ALA A 60 21.28 18.76 28.73
CA ALA A 60 21.71 19.75 29.71
C ALA A 60 20.81 19.78 30.94
N THR A 61 19.50 19.93 30.74
CA THR A 61 18.53 19.97 31.85
C THR A 61 18.52 18.66 32.64
N LYS A 62 18.59 17.50 31.96
CA LYS A 62 18.61 16.20 32.64
C LYS A 62 19.88 16.00 33.49
N MET A 63 21.03 16.44 32.97
CA MET A 63 22.31 16.35 33.69
C MET A 63 22.36 17.33 34.87
N ALA A 64 21.84 18.57 34.71
CA ALA A 64 21.75 19.54 35.79
C ALA A 64 20.86 19.04 36.93
N LEU A 65 19.68 18.51 36.63
CA LEU A 65 18.78 17.92 37.63
C LEU A 65 19.40 16.70 38.34
N ALA A 66 20.17 15.88 37.63
CA ALA A 66 20.89 14.75 38.23
C ALA A 66 21.95 15.23 39.22
N ARG A 67 22.72 16.31 38.89
CA ARG A 67 23.70 16.91 39.78
C ARG A 67 23.02 17.63 40.96
N LEU A 68 21.90 18.32 40.74
CA LEU A 68 21.11 18.92 41.82
C LEU A 68 20.63 17.86 42.82
N LYS A 69 20.26 16.66 42.36
CA LYS A 69 19.92 15.54 43.23
C LYS A 69 21.09 15.15 44.13
N ILE A 70 22.32 15.08 43.58
CA ILE A 70 23.54 14.80 44.36
C ILE A 70 23.78 15.94 45.38
N ALA A 71 23.63 17.21 44.96
CA ALA A 71 23.74 18.35 45.89
C ALA A 71 22.68 18.25 46.99
N GLY A 72 21.43 17.84 46.70
CA GLY A 72 20.40 17.59 47.67
C GLY A 72 20.75 16.46 48.68
N ASP A 73 21.49 15.45 48.26
CA ASP A 73 21.97 14.41 49.20
C ASP A 73 23.11 14.94 50.10
N PHE A 74 23.95 15.83 49.62
CA PHE A 74 24.95 16.54 50.48
C PHE A 74 24.29 17.53 51.44
N LEU A 75 23.22 18.23 51.01
CA LEU A 75 22.39 19.07 51.85
C LEU A 75 21.83 18.29 53.04
N LYS A 76 21.24 17.10 52.81
CA LYS A 76 20.71 16.23 53.89
C LYS A 76 21.77 15.76 54.87
N LYS A 77 23.01 15.66 54.43
CA LYS A 77 24.16 15.23 55.23
C LYS A 77 24.92 16.41 55.89
N ASN A 78 24.43 17.64 55.71
CA ASN A 78 25.06 18.89 56.19
C ASN A 78 26.51 19.03 55.73
N LEU A 79 26.84 18.56 54.52
CA LEU A 79 28.17 18.63 53.91
C LEU A 79 28.28 19.94 53.11
N TYR A 80 28.53 21.06 53.77
CA TYR A 80 28.50 22.41 53.23
C TYR A 80 29.34 22.60 51.96
N SER A 81 30.65 22.31 52.03
CA SER A 81 31.56 22.51 50.90
C SER A 81 31.21 21.65 49.71
N ALA A 82 30.89 20.35 49.91
CA ALA A 82 30.52 19.44 48.85
C ALA A 82 29.16 19.83 48.19
N PHE A 83 28.21 20.36 48.96
CA PHE A 83 26.94 20.88 48.47
C PHE A 83 27.16 22.02 47.47
N TYR A 84 27.88 23.07 47.85
CA TYR A 84 28.08 24.22 46.99
C TYR A 84 28.97 23.91 45.78
N GLU A 85 29.90 22.98 45.90
CA GLU A 85 30.69 22.51 44.76
C GLU A 85 29.83 21.82 43.71
N GLU A 86 28.94 20.92 44.11
CA GLU A 86 28.02 20.24 43.18
C GLU A 86 26.91 21.17 42.67
N LEU A 87 26.41 22.11 43.46
CA LEU A 87 25.48 23.13 43.01
C LEU A 87 26.09 24.02 41.94
N HIS A 88 27.29 24.50 42.14
CA HIS A 88 28.04 25.30 41.16
C HIS A 88 28.28 24.55 39.86
N LYS A 89 28.73 23.28 39.95
CA LYS A 89 28.88 22.41 38.76
C LYS A 89 27.57 22.17 38.05
N ALA A 90 26.45 22.07 38.77
CA ALA A 90 25.13 21.91 38.17
C ALA A 90 24.69 23.16 37.37
N LEU A 91 24.87 24.34 37.96
CA LEU A 91 24.53 25.64 37.35
C LEU A 91 25.40 25.91 36.10
N LEU A 92 26.72 25.84 36.24
CA LEU A 92 27.65 26.08 35.11
C LEU A 92 27.49 25.05 33.99
N GLY A 93 27.34 23.76 34.35
CA GLY A 93 27.11 22.72 33.39
C GLY A 93 25.82 22.90 32.63
N PHE A 94 24.71 23.32 33.30
CA PHE A 94 23.45 23.64 32.68
C PHE A 94 23.59 24.75 31.63
N ILE A 95 24.19 25.88 32.01
CA ILE A 95 24.34 27.05 31.13
C ILE A 95 25.30 26.75 29.96
N SER A 96 26.44 26.14 30.24
CA SER A 96 27.40 25.75 29.19
C SER A 96 26.77 24.90 28.11
N ASP A 97 26.02 23.88 28.50
CA ASP A 97 25.35 22.98 27.55
C ASP A 97 24.09 23.61 26.93
N LYS A 98 23.36 24.45 27.67
CA LYS A 98 22.12 25.08 27.22
C LYS A 98 22.35 26.20 26.21
N LEU A 99 23.36 27.03 26.45
CA LEU A 99 23.71 28.17 25.60
C LEU A 99 24.90 27.87 24.68
N ASN A 100 25.44 26.66 24.76
CA ASN A 100 26.62 26.23 23.99
C ASN A 100 27.83 27.16 24.18
N ILE A 101 28.10 27.54 25.44
CA ILE A 101 29.21 28.41 25.83
C ILE A 101 30.42 27.50 26.17
N GLY A 102 31.57 27.78 25.54
CA GLY A 102 32.85 27.10 25.88
C GLY A 102 33.35 27.46 27.29
N ALA A 103 34.11 26.56 27.89
CA ALA A 103 34.60 26.72 29.27
C ALA A 103 35.41 28.01 29.47
N GLU A 104 36.10 28.50 28.44
CA GLU A 104 36.88 29.73 28.45
C GLU A 104 36.02 31.01 28.55
N ASN A 105 34.73 30.92 28.18
CA ASN A 105 33.82 32.05 28.10
C ASN A 105 32.71 32.01 29.18
N LEU A 106 32.83 31.14 30.17
CA LEU A 106 31.86 30.97 31.26
C LEU A 106 32.08 32.01 32.40
N ASN A 107 32.11 33.30 32.05
CA ASN A 107 32.11 34.38 33.02
C ASN A 107 30.67 34.91 33.22
N LYS A 108 30.40 35.51 34.38
CA LYS A 108 29.08 35.96 34.81
C LYS A 108 28.45 36.96 33.83
N GLU A 109 29.19 37.92 33.34
CA GLU A 109 28.71 38.96 32.41
C GLU A 109 28.30 38.35 31.08
N ASN A 110 29.07 37.37 30.55
CA ASN A 110 28.75 36.68 29.31
C ASN A 110 27.52 35.75 29.49
N ILE A 111 27.39 35.09 30.66
CA ILE A 111 26.24 34.23 30.96
C ILE A 111 24.94 35.08 30.98
N VAL A 112 24.94 36.22 31.68
CA VAL A 112 23.77 37.11 31.74
C VAL A 112 23.42 37.67 30.37
N SER A 113 24.42 38.13 29.61
CA SER A 113 24.22 38.63 28.25
C SER A 113 23.59 37.56 27.33
N ARG A 114 24.08 36.32 27.36
CA ARG A 114 23.55 35.20 26.55
C ARG A 114 22.17 34.73 27.00
N LEU A 115 21.83 34.82 28.28
CA LEU A 115 20.48 34.53 28.76
C LEU A 115 19.48 35.56 28.22
N LEU A 116 19.84 36.86 28.23
CA LEU A 116 19.04 37.93 27.67
C LEU A 116 18.84 37.79 26.15
N GLU A 117 19.90 37.47 25.39
CA GLU A 117 19.82 37.13 23.95
C GLU A 117 18.88 35.96 23.65
N SER A 118 18.70 35.06 24.64
CA SER A 118 17.82 33.90 24.56
C SER A 118 16.37 34.17 25.01
N ASN A 119 15.97 35.47 25.17
CA ASN A 119 14.69 35.92 25.66
C ASN A 119 14.34 35.46 27.07
N VAL A 120 15.32 35.27 27.92
CA VAL A 120 15.11 35.06 29.36
C VAL A 120 14.93 36.43 30.05
N PRO A 121 13.92 36.61 30.93
CA PRO A 121 13.72 37.86 31.62
C PRO A 121 14.94 38.27 32.45
N GLN A 122 15.22 39.58 32.55
CA GLN A 122 16.36 40.13 33.29
C GLN A 122 16.39 39.65 34.75
N GLU A 123 15.24 39.65 35.42
CA GLU A 123 15.11 39.21 36.82
C GLU A 123 15.62 37.77 37.02
N LEU A 124 15.31 36.87 36.08
CA LEU A 124 15.70 35.47 36.16
C LEU A 124 17.20 35.27 35.84
N ALA A 125 17.75 36.11 34.96
CA ALA A 125 19.17 36.10 34.64
C ALA A 125 20.01 36.61 35.83
N ASP A 126 19.50 37.64 36.55
CA ASP A 126 20.11 38.18 37.74
C ASP A 126 20.00 37.20 38.93
N GLU A 127 18.86 36.51 39.09
CA GLU A 127 18.66 35.45 40.08
C GLU A 127 19.66 34.29 39.84
N PHE A 128 19.88 33.89 38.57
CA PHE A 128 20.88 32.90 38.22
C PHE A 128 22.31 33.35 38.54
N ALA A 129 22.64 34.60 38.26
CA ALA A 129 23.96 35.18 38.55
C ALA A 129 24.23 35.28 40.06
N SER A 130 23.22 35.66 40.86
CA SER A 130 23.34 35.73 42.31
C SER A 130 23.55 34.36 42.95
N LEU A 131 22.98 33.28 42.38
CA LEU A 131 23.24 31.91 42.83
C LEU A 131 24.67 31.45 42.53
N LEU A 132 25.22 31.85 41.38
CA LEU A 132 26.66 31.60 41.12
C LEU A 132 27.57 32.30 42.13
N ASP A 133 27.27 33.59 42.44
CA ASP A 133 28.05 34.35 43.45
C ASP A 133 27.95 33.67 44.83
N ALA A 134 26.74 33.24 45.23
CA ALA A 134 26.54 32.51 46.47
C ALA A 134 27.37 31.22 46.55
N CYS A 135 27.45 30.46 45.41
CA CYS A 135 28.27 29.26 45.34
C CYS A 135 29.77 29.56 45.41
N GLU A 136 30.24 30.64 44.77
CA GLU A 136 31.64 31.06 44.84
C GLU A 136 32.00 31.57 46.24
N PHE A 137 31.17 32.40 46.84
CA PHE A 137 31.38 32.91 48.20
C PHE A 137 31.47 31.77 49.23
N ALA A 138 30.56 30.80 49.15
CA ALA A 138 30.48 29.67 50.06
C ALA A 138 31.71 28.76 50.00
N ARG A 139 32.51 28.81 48.92
CA ARG A 139 33.79 28.07 48.81
C ARG A 139 34.89 28.69 49.68
N TYR A 140 34.82 29.97 49.96
CA TYR A 140 35.84 30.73 50.71
C TYR A 140 35.41 31.08 52.13
N SER A 141 34.13 31.00 52.45
CA SER A 141 33.57 31.32 53.78
C SER A 141 32.62 30.21 54.26
N PRO A 142 33.08 29.28 55.10
CA PRO A 142 32.32 28.06 55.45
C PRO A 142 31.18 28.28 56.48
N ASP A 143 30.77 29.50 56.85
CA ASP A 143 29.85 29.80 57.95
C ASP A 143 28.39 30.05 57.51
N GLY A 144 27.93 29.51 56.44
CA GLY A 144 26.53 29.57 56.05
C GLY A 144 25.74 28.40 56.66
N GLY A 145 24.79 28.67 57.52
CA GLY A 145 23.96 27.67 58.18
C GLY A 145 23.09 26.84 57.20
N ASN A 146 22.52 25.73 57.68
CA ASN A 146 21.73 24.78 56.91
C ASN A 146 20.48 25.42 56.21
N GLU A 147 20.00 26.51 56.71
CA GLU A 147 18.87 27.29 56.16
C GLU A 147 19.27 27.98 54.84
N ALA A 148 20.46 28.54 54.75
CA ALA A 148 20.99 29.14 53.53
C ALA A 148 21.19 28.10 52.41
N MET A 149 21.67 26.87 52.71
CA MET A 149 21.76 25.78 51.74
C MET A 149 20.41 25.34 51.19
N ASN A 150 19.37 25.25 52.04
CA ASN A 150 18.01 24.93 51.60
C ASN A 150 17.44 25.99 50.68
N THR A 151 17.62 27.27 50.99
CA THR A 151 17.18 28.39 50.16
C THR A 151 17.82 28.35 48.79
N HIS A 152 19.14 28.29 48.71
CA HIS A 152 19.89 28.25 47.45
C HIS A 152 19.58 26.97 46.60
N TYR A 153 19.31 25.84 47.27
CA TYR A 153 18.88 24.62 46.56
C TYR A 153 17.53 24.81 45.86
N ASN A 154 16.53 25.34 46.58
CA ASN A 154 15.21 25.57 46.03
C ASN A 154 15.22 26.62 44.92
N GLU A 155 15.97 27.69 45.09
CA GLU A 155 16.19 28.73 44.08
C GLU A 155 16.83 28.16 42.82
N ALA A 156 17.87 27.34 42.96
CA ALA A 156 18.52 26.70 41.80
C ALA A 156 17.59 25.78 41.01
N VAL A 157 16.76 24.97 41.71
CA VAL A 157 15.73 24.14 41.08
C VAL A 157 14.72 24.98 40.31
N LYS A 158 14.23 26.08 40.93
CA LYS A 158 13.27 27.02 40.33
C LYS A 158 13.86 27.69 39.10
N VAL A 159 15.06 28.27 39.21
CA VAL A 159 15.71 29.02 38.13
C VAL A 159 16.03 28.12 36.93
N ILE A 160 16.62 26.94 37.14
CA ILE A 160 16.90 25.98 36.07
C ILE A 160 15.60 25.58 35.39
N SER A 161 14.54 25.26 36.12
CA SER A 161 13.24 24.87 35.58
C SER A 161 12.60 25.99 34.76
N SER A 162 12.66 27.22 35.24
CA SER A 162 12.07 28.42 34.61
C SER A 162 12.81 28.73 33.29
N ILE A 163 14.14 28.77 33.30
CA ILE A 163 14.96 28.98 32.09
C ILE A 163 14.66 27.88 31.07
N ASP A 164 14.59 26.61 31.49
CA ASP A 164 14.29 25.47 30.58
C ASP A 164 12.90 25.59 29.93
N SER A 165 11.89 26.02 30.69
CA SER A 165 10.53 26.20 30.21
C SER A 165 10.39 27.34 29.19
N ILE A 166 11.04 28.49 29.44
CA ILE A 166 11.05 29.64 28.54
C ILE A 166 11.71 29.26 27.21
N MET A 167 12.89 28.62 27.27
CA MET A 167 13.64 28.20 26.08
C MET A 167 12.99 27.05 25.29
N LYS A 168 12.09 26.26 25.93
CA LYS A 168 11.29 25.22 25.23
C LYS A 168 10.07 25.82 24.51
N ASN A 169 9.41 26.78 25.09
CA ASN A 169 8.20 27.42 24.53
C ASN A 169 8.52 28.22 23.24
N SER A 170 9.70 28.81 23.17
CA SER A 170 10.18 29.52 21.97
C SER A 170 10.32 28.62 20.72
N LYS A 171 10.37 27.28 20.86
CA LYS A 171 10.57 26.32 19.76
C LYS A 171 9.31 25.54 19.34
N LYS A 172 8.13 25.78 19.91
CA LYS A 172 6.90 25.00 19.65
C LYS A 172 6.03 25.48 18.46
N GLY A 173 6.58 26.20 17.49
CA GLY A 173 5.85 26.83 16.39
C GLY A 173 5.66 26.00 15.10
N ALA A 174 6.02 24.70 15.00
CA ALA A 174 5.87 23.98 13.76
C ALA A 174 5.91 22.45 13.93
N SER A 175 4.88 21.80 14.41
CA SER A 175 4.67 20.35 14.19
C SER A 175 3.38 19.84 14.84
N SER A 176 2.23 20.01 14.19
CA SER A 176 0.99 19.33 14.64
C SER A 176 -0.01 18.98 13.54
N ALA A 177 0.30 19.15 12.26
CA ALA A 177 -0.69 18.95 11.20
C ALA A 177 -0.64 17.57 10.51
N THR A 178 0.39 16.76 10.71
CA THR A 178 0.64 15.54 9.91
C THR A 178 0.06 14.24 10.50
N ALA A 179 -0.28 14.21 11.77
CA ALA A 179 -0.78 12.97 12.40
C ALA A 179 -2.28 12.71 12.17
N ALA A 180 -3.07 13.75 11.90
CA ALA A 180 -4.53 13.63 11.74
C ALA A 180 -4.97 13.09 10.37
N LEU A 181 -4.14 13.18 9.33
CA LEU A 181 -4.49 12.74 7.98
C LEU A 181 -4.35 11.22 7.76
N VAL A 182 -3.53 10.53 8.56
CA VAL A 182 -3.28 9.09 8.40
C VAL A 182 -4.40 8.24 8.99
N THR A 183 -5.04 8.71 10.06
CA THR A 183 -6.15 7.99 10.71
C THR A 183 -7.47 8.06 9.93
N ALA A 184 -7.68 9.10 9.13
CA ALA A 184 -8.90 9.26 8.33
C ALA A 184 -8.94 8.37 7.08
N ALA A 185 -7.77 8.00 6.51
CA ALA A 185 -7.69 7.18 5.31
C ALA A 185 -7.91 5.67 5.57
N LEU A 186 -7.72 5.19 6.80
CA LEU A 186 -7.86 3.78 7.17
C LEU A 186 -9.32 3.37 7.47
N LEU A 187 -10.25 4.32 7.59
CA LEU A 187 -11.65 4.06 7.95
C LEU A 187 -12.61 4.04 6.74
N ALA A 188 -12.13 4.26 5.53
CA ALA A 188 -12.96 4.32 4.33
C ALA A 188 -12.78 3.10 3.41
N ILE A 189 -12.82 1.88 3.95
CA ILE A 189 -13.02 0.68 3.14
C ILE A 189 -14.52 0.42 3.14
N PRO A 190 -15.24 0.67 2.03
CA PRO A 190 -16.62 0.23 1.95
C PRO A 190 -16.62 -1.30 1.85
N SER A 191 -16.95 -1.97 2.92
CA SER A 191 -17.37 -3.36 2.89
C SER A 191 -18.78 -3.40 2.30
N VAL A 192 -18.87 -3.49 0.99
CA VAL A 192 -20.11 -3.86 0.32
C VAL A 192 -20.24 -5.37 0.47
N SER A 193 -20.90 -5.78 1.52
CA SER A 193 -21.44 -7.12 1.66
C SER A 193 -22.94 -7.02 1.43
N GLU A 194 -23.35 -7.15 0.20
CA GLU A 194 -24.74 -7.51 -0.11
C GLU A 194 -24.80 -9.05 0.01
N ALA A 195 -25.13 -9.51 1.19
CA ALA A 195 -25.49 -10.91 1.42
C ALA A 195 -26.89 -11.13 0.81
N ALA A 196 -26.95 -11.30 -0.51
CA ALA A 196 -28.09 -11.91 -1.16
C ALA A 196 -28.21 -13.34 -0.61
N ASP A 197 -29.43 -13.82 -0.46
CA ASP A 197 -29.72 -15.19 -0.02
C ASP A 197 -29.16 -16.18 -1.06
N THR A 198 -27.91 -16.61 -0.85
CA THR A 198 -27.16 -17.48 -1.77
C THR A 198 -27.58 -18.93 -1.67
N SER A 199 -28.41 -19.29 -0.69
CA SER A 199 -28.78 -20.69 -0.41
C SER A 199 -29.50 -21.37 -1.60
N ALA A 200 -30.34 -20.63 -2.30
CA ALA A 200 -31.04 -21.13 -3.50
C ALA A 200 -30.03 -21.33 -4.67
N LEU A 201 -29.09 -20.39 -4.84
CA LEU A 201 -28.06 -20.48 -5.87
C LEU A 201 -27.10 -21.66 -5.61
N ASP A 202 -26.70 -21.85 -4.34
CA ASP A 202 -25.88 -22.99 -3.91
C ASP A 202 -26.57 -24.33 -4.17
N SER A 203 -27.90 -24.40 -3.96
CA SER A 203 -28.67 -25.61 -4.22
C SER A 203 -28.70 -25.94 -5.72
N LEU A 204 -28.88 -24.93 -6.59
CA LEU A 204 -28.86 -25.11 -8.05
C LEU A 204 -27.46 -25.52 -8.54
N TRP A 205 -26.41 -24.93 -7.97
CA TRP A 205 -25.05 -25.32 -8.30
C TRP A 205 -24.78 -26.77 -7.95
N THR A 206 -25.12 -27.19 -6.72
CA THR A 206 -24.93 -28.55 -6.21
C THR A 206 -25.73 -29.55 -7.03
N LYS A 207 -27.02 -29.24 -7.33
CA LYS A 207 -27.85 -30.09 -8.18
C LYS A 207 -27.21 -30.32 -9.56
N GLY A 208 -26.67 -29.25 -10.16
CA GLY A 208 -25.96 -29.38 -11.44
C GLY A 208 -24.73 -30.28 -11.36
N VAL A 209 -23.95 -30.19 -10.26
CA VAL A 209 -22.78 -31.03 -10.03
C VAL A 209 -23.19 -32.51 -9.82
N GLU A 210 -24.21 -32.75 -9.02
CA GLU A 210 -24.76 -34.10 -8.77
C GLU A 210 -25.31 -34.73 -10.05
N ALA A 211 -26.08 -34.00 -10.83
CA ALA A 211 -26.59 -34.46 -12.14
C ALA A 211 -25.45 -34.79 -13.11
N TYR A 212 -24.41 -33.94 -13.17
CA TYR A 212 -23.24 -34.19 -13.99
C TYR A 212 -22.48 -35.46 -13.58
N THR A 213 -22.25 -35.66 -12.29
CA THR A 213 -21.53 -36.84 -11.77
C THR A 213 -22.35 -38.13 -11.93
N SER A 214 -23.67 -38.04 -11.96
CA SER A 214 -24.60 -39.14 -12.21
C SER A 214 -24.80 -39.45 -13.71
N GLY A 215 -24.19 -38.65 -14.60
CA GLY A 215 -24.31 -38.85 -16.07
C GLY A 215 -25.56 -38.21 -16.68
N ASN A 216 -26.33 -37.44 -15.92
CA ASN A 216 -27.56 -36.76 -16.35
C ASN A 216 -27.21 -35.38 -16.95
N TRP A 217 -26.53 -35.37 -18.11
CA TRP A 217 -25.96 -34.15 -18.69
C TRP A 217 -26.98 -33.06 -18.96
N ASN A 218 -28.17 -33.42 -19.43
CA ASN A 218 -29.25 -32.45 -19.73
C ASN A 218 -29.77 -31.78 -18.46
N GLU A 219 -30.00 -32.54 -17.38
CA GLU A 219 -30.41 -32.00 -16.09
C GLU A 219 -29.37 -31.05 -15.49
N SER A 220 -28.10 -31.41 -15.69
CA SER A 220 -26.99 -30.56 -15.30
C SER A 220 -26.99 -29.21 -16.05
N VAL A 221 -27.23 -29.27 -17.38
CA VAL A 221 -27.36 -28.06 -18.21
C VAL A 221 -28.53 -27.21 -17.72
N GLU A 222 -29.72 -27.79 -17.48
CA GLU A 222 -30.87 -27.06 -17.00
C GLU A 222 -30.63 -26.35 -15.69
N SER A 223 -30.05 -27.04 -14.70
CA SER A 223 -29.74 -26.46 -13.39
C SER A 223 -28.74 -25.28 -13.48
N TRP A 224 -27.70 -25.42 -14.29
CA TRP A 224 -26.73 -24.35 -14.46
C TRP A 224 -27.21 -23.23 -15.40
N LYS A 225 -28.12 -23.52 -16.35
CA LYS A 225 -28.78 -22.50 -17.17
C LYS A 225 -29.76 -21.66 -16.33
N GLU A 226 -30.35 -22.21 -15.30
CA GLU A 226 -31.18 -21.47 -14.36
C GLU A 226 -30.34 -20.44 -13.60
N LEU A 227 -29.10 -20.80 -13.16
CA LEU A 227 -28.15 -19.83 -12.59
C LEU A 227 -27.78 -18.71 -13.57
N GLU A 228 -27.54 -19.05 -14.84
CA GLU A 228 -27.31 -18.04 -15.88
C GLU A 228 -28.51 -17.13 -16.10
N SER A 229 -29.76 -17.69 -16.06
CA SER A 229 -30.98 -16.95 -16.30
C SER A 229 -31.28 -15.90 -15.23
N VAL A 230 -30.87 -16.14 -13.98
CA VAL A 230 -30.95 -15.15 -12.90
C VAL A 230 -29.79 -14.16 -12.94
N GLY A 231 -28.91 -14.23 -13.95
CA GLY A 231 -27.88 -13.26 -14.24
C GLY A 231 -26.49 -13.58 -13.65
N VAL A 232 -26.29 -14.79 -13.09
CA VAL A 232 -24.98 -15.20 -12.58
C VAL A 232 -23.98 -15.33 -13.72
N VAL A 233 -22.84 -14.68 -13.57
CA VAL A 233 -21.73 -14.69 -14.53
C VAL A 233 -20.46 -15.15 -13.80
N SER A 234 -19.97 -16.36 -14.10
CA SER A 234 -18.69 -16.83 -13.55
C SER A 234 -17.95 -17.76 -14.53
N PRO A 235 -16.61 -17.79 -14.47
CA PRO A 235 -15.80 -18.71 -15.27
C PRO A 235 -16.14 -20.18 -14.96
N GLU A 236 -16.39 -20.51 -13.69
CA GLU A 236 -16.72 -21.87 -13.24
C GLU A 236 -18.07 -22.33 -13.81
N LEU A 237 -19.08 -21.45 -13.78
CA LEU A 237 -20.40 -21.74 -14.34
C LEU A 237 -20.31 -22.04 -15.84
N TYR A 238 -19.67 -21.15 -16.58
CA TYR A 238 -19.55 -21.33 -18.03
C TYR A 238 -18.67 -22.53 -18.39
N TYR A 239 -17.61 -22.77 -17.65
CA TYR A 239 -16.77 -23.96 -17.85
C TYR A 239 -17.55 -25.25 -17.65
N ASN A 240 -18.38 -25.33 -16.60
CA ASN A 240 -19.19 -26.50 -16.31
C ASN A 240 -20.30 -26.68 -17.36
N LEU A 241 -20.97 -25.59 -17.77
CA LEU A 241 -21.93 -25.64 -18.90
C LEU A 241 -21.26 -26.15 -20.16
N GLY A 242 -20.08 -25.68 -20.51
CA GLY A 242 -19.30 -26.16 -21.65
C GLY A 242 -19.03 -27.68 -21.57
N ASN A 243 -18.66 -28.17 -20.38
CA ASN A 243 -18.44 -29.60 -20.16
C ASN A 243 -19.74 -30.42 -20.28
N ALA A 244 -20.86 -29.92 -19.75
CA ALA A 244 -22.14 -30.61 -19.82
C ALA A 244 -22.68 -30.68 -21.26
N TYR A 245 -22.61 -29.59 -22.01
CA TYR A 245 -22.96 -29.57 -23.43
C TYR A 245 -22.07 -30.50 -24.27
N TYR A 246 -20.75 -30.53 -24.00
CA TYR A 246 -19.86 -31.48 -24.65
C TYR A 246 -20.29 -32.92 -24.39
N LYS A 247 -20.63 -33.25 -23.13
CA LYS A 247 -21.07 -34.60 -22.75
C LYS A 247 -22.41 -34.99 -23.34
N SER A 248 -23.33 -34.02 -23.53
CA SER A 248 -24.60 -34.26 -24.23
C SER A 248 -24.47 -34.34 -25.77
N GLY A 249 -23.27 -34.07 -26.32
CA GLY A 249 -23.02 -34.09 -27.75
C GLY A 249 -23.29 -32.78 -28.49
N ASP A 250 -23.67 -31.72 -27.77
CA ASP A 250 -23.89 -30.38 -28.34
C ASP A 250 -22.57 -29.58 -28.34
N TYR A 251 -21.80 -29.81 -29.41
CA TYR A 251 -20.46 -29.19 -29.51
C TYR A 251 -20.52 -27.68 -29.77
N ALA A 252 -21.56 -27.17 -30.41
CA ALA A 252 -21.68 -25.76 -30.70
C ALA A 252 -21.85 -24.94 -29.39
N HIS A 253 -22.78 -25.37 -28.52
CA HIS A 253 -22.93 -24.77 -27.21
C HIS A 253 -21.71 -24.98 -26.31
N ALA A 254 -21.05 -26.15 -26.39
CA ALA A 254 -19.83 -26.40 -25.63
C ALA A 254 -18.73 -25.38 -26.00
N ILE A 255 -18.50 -25.14 -27.30
CA ILE A 255 -17.54 -24.15 -27.80
C ILE A 255 -17.93 -22.75 -27.30
N LEU A 256 -19.20 -22.35 -27.41
CA LEU A 256 -19.69 -21.06 -26.94
C LEU A 256 -19.36 -20.84 -25.47
N TYR A 257 -19.62 -21.84 -24.62
CA TYR A 257 -19.40 -21.70 -23.18
C TYR A 257 -17.93 -21.78 -22.78
N PHE A 258 -17.10 -22.55 -23.44
CA PHE A 258 -15.65 -22.50 -23.25
C PHE A 258 -15.06 -21.15 -23.70
N GLU A 259 -15.54 -20.58 -24.78
CA GLU A 259 -15.14 -19.23 -25.21
C GLU A 259 -15.58 -18.15 -24.21
N ARG A 260 -16.78 -18.27 -23.65
CA ARG A 260 -17.25 -17.39 -22.57
C ARG A 260 -16.41 -17.52 -21.31
N THR A 261 -16.00 -18.74 -20.96
CA THR A 261 -15.07 -18.98 -19.85
C THR A 261 -13.75 -18.24 -20.07
N LEU A 262 -13.13 -18.46 -21.24
CA LEU A 262 -11.84 -17.84 -21.60
C LEU A 262 -11.93 -16.33 -21.79
N LYS A 263 -13.11 -15.80 -22.05
CA LYS A 263 -13.34 -14.38 -22.13
C LYS A 263 -13.27 -13.71 -20.76
N ILE A 264 -13.76 -14.39 -19.70
CA ILE A 264 -13.72 -13.88 -18.32
C ILE A 264 -12.38 -14.22 -17.67
N ASP A 265 -11.92 -15.47 -17.80
CA ASP A 265 -10.65 -15.95 -17.30
C ASP A 265 -9.77 -16.52 -18.44
N PRO A 266 -8.98 -15.66 -19.08
CA PRO A 266 -8.06 -16.10 -20.15
C PRO A 266 -6.94 -17.05 -19.66
N SER A 267 -6.72 -17.16 -18.35
CA SER A 267 -5.71 -18.04 -17.77
C SER A 267 -6.19 -19.48 -17.58
N ASN A 268 -7.48 -19.75 -17.75
CA ASN A 268 -8.07 -21.07 -17.57
C ASN A 268 -7.54 -22.07 -18.60
N SER A 269 -6.54 -22.86 -18.19
CA SER A 269 -5.89 -23.84 -19.06
C SER A 269 -6.81 -25.01 -19.39
N ASP A 270 -7.76 -25.35 -18.50
CA ASP A 270 -8.66 -26.48 -18.68
C ASP A 270 -9.75 -26.15 -19.71
N ALA A 271 -10.31 -24.94 -19.64
CA ALA A 271 -11.23 -24.46 -20.65
C ALA A 271 -10.56 -24.36 -22.04
N ARG A 272 -9.31 -23.92 -22.10
CA ARG A 272 -8.55 -23.85 -23.35
C ARG A 272 -8.32 -25.23 -23.96
N TYR A 273 -7.92 -26.17 -23.12
CA TYR A 273 -7.73 -27.57 -23.57
C TYR A 273 -9.06 -28.17 -24.06
N ASN A 274 -10.15 -28.00 -23.31
CA ASN A 274 -11.46 -28.54 -23.69
C ASN A 274 -12.01 -27.86 -24.95
N LEU A 275 -11.80 -26.57 -25.14
CA LEU A 275 -12.12 -25.84 -26.35
C LEU A 275 -11.38 -26.37 -27.55
N GLU A 276 -10.07 -26.54 -27.45
CA GLU A 276 -9.23 -27.09 -28.54
C GLU A 276 -9.68 -28.52 -28.91
N PHE A 277 -9.94 -29.34 -27.89
CA PHE A 277 -10.44 -30.69 -28.09
C PHE A 277 -11.82 -30.69 -28.76
N THR A 278 -12.77 -29.81 -28.31
CA THR A 278 -14.11 -29.73 -28.91
C THR A 278 -14.06 -29.20 -30.33
N ASN A 279 -13.17 -28.25 -30.64
CA ASN A 279 -12.94 -27.76 -32.01
C ASN A 279 -12.45 -28.86 -32.96
N SER A 280 -11.84 -29.92 -32.43
CA SER A 280 -11.46 -31.08 -33.29
C SER A 280 -12.64 -31.93 -33.70
N MET A 281 -13.80 -31.80 -33.03
CA MET A 281 -15.02 -32.59 -33.28
C MET A 281 -15.99 -31.93 -34.28
N ILE A 282 -15.85 -30.62 -34.54
CA ILE A 282 -16.71 -29.90 -35.50
C ILE A 282 -16.22 -30.12 -36.93
N GLN A 283 -17.14 -29.85 -37.87
CA GLN A 283 -16.90 -30.10 -39.29
C GLN A 283 -15.90 -29.11 -39.90
N ASP A 284 -16.03 -27.84 -39.58
CA ASP A 284 -15.20 -26.77 -40.14
C ASP A 284 -13.85 -26.69 -39.41
N LYS A 285 -12.77 -27.01 -40.12
CA LYS A 285 -11.41 -26.87 -39.61
C LYS A 285 -10.77 -25.62 -40.23
N ILE A 286 -10.85 -24.51 -39.52
CA ILE A 286 -10.28 -23.24 -39.97
C ILE A 286 -8.89 -23.06 -39.32
N ASP A 287 -7.85 -23.07 -40.14
CA ASP A 287 -6.51 -22.75 -39.65
C ASP A 287 -6.40 -21.32 -39.20
N ALA A 288 -5.85 -21.11 -38.00
CA ALA A 288 -5.63 -19.78 -37.48
C ALA A 288 -4.65 -19.01 -38.37
N VAL A 289 -5.03 -17.78 -38.76
CA VAL A 289 -4.12 -16.89 -39.52
C VAL A 289 -2.87 -16.64 -38.68
N PRO A 290 -1.66 -16.80 -39.24
CA PRO A 290 -0.43 -16.52 -38.51
C PRO A 290 -0.40 -15.09 -37.99
N GLU A 291 -0.35 -14.95 -36.70
CA GLU A 291 -0.20 -13.65 -36.08
C GLU A 291 1.26 -13.22 -35.95
N PHE A 292 1.49 -11.92 -35.86
CA PHE A 292 2.83 -11.36 -35.62
C PHE A 292 3.45 -11.96 -34.35
N VAL A 293 4.66 -12.48 -34.45
CA VAL A 293 5.33 -13.27 -33.40
C VAL A 293 5.32 -12.58 -32.03
N LEU A 294 5.58 -11.27 -32.01
CA LEU A 294 5.62 -10.50 -30.75
C LEU A 294 4.24 -10.40 -30.09
N LYS A 295 3.16 -10.25 -30.90
CA LYS A 295 1.78 -10.22 -30.41
C LYS A 295 1.38 -11.56 -29.81
N ASN A 296 1.77 -12.66 -30.48
CA ASN A 296 1.53 -14.02 -29.99
C ASN A 296 2.29 -14.28 -28.67
N TRP A 297 3.52 -13.79 -28.56
CA TRP A 297 4.33 -13.90 -27.34
C TRP A 297 3.70 -13.13 -26.19
N ALA A 298 3.31 -11.87 -26.41
CA ALA A 298 2.63 -11.06 -25.41
C ALA A 298 1.31 -11.68 -24.96
N ARG A 299 0.54 -12.26 -25.90
CA ARG A 299 -0.70 -12.98 -25.60
C ARG A 299 -0.45 -14.23 -24.75
N LYS A 300 0.55 -15.05 -25.10
CA LYS A 300 0.92 -16.22 -24.29
C LYS A 300 1.36 -15.82 -22.88
N LEU A 301 2.14 -14.75 -22.76
CA LEU A 301 2.54 -14.21 -21.47
C LEU A 301 1.32 -13.74 -20.65
N SER A 302 0.38 -13.05 -21.29
CA SER A 302 -0.83 -12.57 -20.60
C SER A 302 -1.67 -13.74 -20.06
N TYR A 303 -1.72 -14.86 -20.72
CA TYR A 303 -2.50 -16.05 -20.31
C TYR A 303 -1.91 -16.81 -19.10
N LEU A 304 -0.75 -16.42 -18.59
CA LEU A 304 -0.20 -17.03 -17.37
C LEU A 304 -1.01 -16.72 -16.13
N MET A 305 -1.70 -15.57 -16.10
CA MET A 305 -2.44 -15.10 -14.94
C MET A 305 -3.75 -14.44 -15.38
N SER A 306 -4.75 -14.42 -14.47
CA SER A 306 -5.99 -13.69 -14.69
C SER A 306 -5.77 -12.16 -14.69
N PRO A 307 -6.70 -11.35 -15.25
CA PRO A 307 -6.58 -9.89 -15.27
C PRO A 307 -6.38 -9.29 -13.89
N ASP A 308 -7.08 -9.82 -12.88
CA ASP A 308 -7.00 -9.33 -11.50
C ASP A 308 -5.69 -9.74 -10.82
N SER A 309 -5.15 -10.93 -11.12
CA SER A 309 -3.83 -11.35 -10.64
C SER A 309 -2.73 -10.45 -11.20
N TRP A 310 -2.79 -10.07 -12.45
CA TRP A 310 -1.87 -9.09 -13.06
C TRP A 310 -2.00 -7.71 -12.39
N ALA A 311 -3.22 -7.28 -12.07
CA ALA A 311 -3.46 -6.01 -11.38
C ALA A 311 -2.86 -6.02 -9.96
N TRP A 312 -3.05 -7.10 -9.20
CA TRP A 312 -2.44 -7.24 -7.87
C TRP A 312 -0.90 -7.29 -7.93
N LEU A 313 -0.34 -7.97 -8.93
CA LEU A 313 1.11 -8.00 -9.15
C LEU A 313 1.64 -6.59 -9.47
N SER A 314 0.89 -5.78 -10.25
CA SER A 314 1.29 -4.40 -10.55
C SER A 314 1.34 -3.54 -9.29
N ILE A 315 0.38 -3.69 -8.36
CA ILE A 315 0.36 -3.00 -7.07
C ILE A 315 1.55 -3.45 -6.20
N ALA A 316 1.85 -4.75 -6.15
CA ALA A 316 2.98 -5.28 -5.38
C ALA A 316 4.32 -4.74 -5.92
N LEU A 317 4.50 -4.68 -7.24
CA LEU A 317 5.68 -4.10 -7.88
C LEU A 317 5.76 -2.59 -7.67
N LEU A 318 4.63 -1.88 -7.64
CA LEU A 318 4.60 -0.46 -7.28
C LEU A 318 5.03 -0.23 -5.82
N ALA A 319 4.56 -1.07 -4.90
CA ALA A 319 4.99 -1.01 -3.50
C ALA A 319 6.51 -1.26 -3.37
N LEU A 320 7.05 -2.24 -4.12
CA LEU A 320 8.48 -2.49 -4.21
C LEU A 320 9.23 -1.28 -4.78
N THR A 321 8.70 -0.66 -5.83
CA THR A 321 9.26 0.57 -6.42
C THR A 321 9.38 1.67 -5.38
N LEU A 322 8.30 1.94 -4.63
CA LEU A 322 8.30 2.96 -3.58
C LEU A 322 9.29 2.65 -2.45
N ALA A 323 9.40 1.38 -2.05
CA ALA A 323 10.39 0.94 -1.07
C ALA A 323 11.83 1.17 -1.56
N LEU A 324 12.12 0.88 -2.83
CA LEU A 324 13.42 1.11 -3.45
C LEU A 324 13.74 2.60 -3.62
N VAL A 325 12.73 3.43 -3.92
CA VAL A 325 12.86 4.89 -3.93
C VAL A 325 13.19 5.41 -2.52
N LEU A 326 12.51 4.92 -1.48
CA LEU A 326 12.84 5.26 -0.10
C LEU A 326 14.26 4.83 0.26
N MET A 327 14.69 3.64 -0.17
CA MET A 327 16.07 3.17 0.00
C MET A 327 17.09 4.08 -0.71
N PHE A 328 16.76 4.59 -1.89
CA PHE A 328 17.60 5.56 -2.60
C PHE A 328 17.67 6.90 -1.86
N LEU A 329 16.54 7.42 -1.38
CA LEU A 329 16.47 8.73 -0.72
C LEU A 329 17.10 8.74 0.68
N LEU A 330 16.95 7.63 1.43
CA LEU A 330 17.35 7.52 2.84
C LEU A 330 18.64 6.71 3.02
N GLY A 331 19.19 6.12 1.96
CA GLY A 331 20.36 5.26 2.02
C GLY A 331 21.63 6.01 2.48
N GLY A 332 22.26 5.51 3.54
CA GLY A 332 23.49 6.09 4.11
C GLY A 332 24.77 5.80 3.30
N THR A 333 24.76 4.78 2.43
CA THR A 333 25.92 4.40 1.61
C THR A 333 25.64 4.53 0.12
N THR A 334 26.69 4.78 -0.67
CA THR A 334 26.57 4.89 -2.14
C THR A 334 26.09 3.61 -2.81
N ALA A 335 26.42 2.44 -2.25
CA ALA A 335 25.97 1.15 -2.75
C ALA A 335 24.45 0.99 -2.60
N PHE A 336 23.89 1.26 -1.42
CA PHE A 336 22.44 1.22 -1.18
C PHE A 336 21.68 2.20 -2.09
N ARG A 337 22.20 3.41 -2.27
CA ARG A 337 21.58 4.41 -3.16
C ARG A 337 21.58 3.95 -4.62
N ARG A 338 22.68 3.37 -5.12
CA ARG A 338 22.73 2.83 -6.49
C ARG A 338 21.75 1.67 -6.68
N CYS A 339 21.76 0.70 -5.76
CA CYS A 339 20.80 -0.42 -5.82
C CYS A 339 19.34 0.08 -5.75
N GLY A 340 19.03 1.04 -4.88
CA GLY A 340 17.71 1.65 -4.78
C GLY A 340 17.28 2.32 -6.09
N PHE A 341 18.18 3.09 -6.72
CA PHE A 341 17.89 3.82 -7.97
C PHE A 341 17.61 2.87 -9.14
N TYR A 342 18.57 1.99 -9.46
CA TYR A 342 18.41 1.07 -10.59
C TYR A 342 17.30 0.06 -10.34
N GLY A 343 17.18 -0.46 -9.11
CA GLY A 343 16.11 -1.37 -8.74
C GLY A 343 14.73 -0.72 -8.86
N ALA A 344 14.57 0.55 -8.46
CA ALA A 344 13.31 1.29 -8.59
C ALA A 344 12.90 1.45 -10.06
N ILE A 345 13.84 1.75 -10.96
CA ILE A 345 13.54 1.86 -12.40
C ILE A 345 13.05 0.52 -12.95
N VAL A 346 13.75 -0.56 -12.65
CA VAL A 346 13.36 -1.91 -13.13
C VAL A 346 11.99 -2.30 -12.57
N ALA A 347 11.77 -2.12 -11.25
CA ALA A 347 10.49 -2.45 -10.62
C ALA A 347 9.33 -1.60 -11.18
N LEU A 348 9.57 -0.31 -11.48
CA LEU A 348 8.58 0.57 -12.09
C LEU A 348 8.20 0.09 -13.51
N LEU A 349 9.19 -0.24 -14.33
CA LEU A 349 8.94 -0.75 -15.69
C LEU A 349 8.15 -2.07 -15.66
N LEU A 350 8.48 -2.96 -14.73
CA LEU A 350 7.73 -4.20 -14.52
C LEU A 350 6.30 -3.93 -14.02
N SER A 351 6.11 -2.98 -13.10
CA SER A 351 4.78 -2.57 -12.62
C SER A 351 3.91 -2.03 -13.75
N LEU A 352 4.46 -1.15 -14.59
CA LEU A 352 3.75 -0.61 -15.75
C LEU A 352 3.46 -1.70 -16.79
N GLY A 353 4.39 -2.63 -17.01
CA GLY A 353 4.20 -3.76 -17.93
C GLY A 353 3.08 -4.69 -17.47
N THR A 354 3.05 -5.07 -16.19
CA THR A 354 2.00 -5.92 -15.61
C THR A 354 0.64 -5.23 -15.60
N TYR A 355 0.61 -3.92 -15.31
CA TYR A 355 -0.62 -3.11 -15.45
C TYR A 355 -1.11 -3.07 -16.89
N GLY A 356 -0.22 -2.90 -17.87
CA GLY A 356 -0.54 -2.93 -19.29
C GLY A 356 -1.13 -4.27 -19.73
N LEU A 357 -0.60 -5.39 -19.23
CA LEU A 357 -1.14 -6.74 -19.50
C LEU A 357 -2.56 -6.90 -18.91
N ALA A 358 -2.77 -6.44 -17.67
CA ALA A 358 -4.09 -6.44 -17.03
C ALA A 358 -5.13 -5.64 -17.83
N LEU A 359 -4.75 -4.43 -18.28
CA LEU A 359 -5.61 -3.60 -19.14
C LEU A 359 -5.92 -4.23 -20.47
N TRP A 360 -4.92 -4.83 -21.12
CA TRP A 360 -5.10 -5.48 -22.41
C TRP A 360 -6.07 -6.64 -22.30
N GLN A 361 -5.91 -7.52 -21.31
CA GLN A 361 -6.85 -8.61 -21.05
C GLN A 361 -8.27 -8.09 -20.79
N ARG A 362 -8.42 -7.14 -19.86
CA ARG A 362 -9.71 -6.52 -19.57
C ARG A 362 -10.39 -5.97 -20.82
N ASN A 363 -9.65 -5.21 -21.63
CA ASN A 363 -10.20 -4.63 -22.85
C ASN A 363 -10.59 -5.71 -23.89
N SER A 364 -9.82 -6.81 -23.98
CA SER A 364 -10.16 -7.95 -24.81
C SER A 364 -11.43 -8.66 -24.31
N CYS A 365 -11.63 -8.77 -22.99
CA CYS A 365 -12.82 -9.34 -22.39
C CYS A 365 -14.09 -8.52 -22.67
N LEU A 366 -13.96 -7.19 -22.70
CA LEU A 366 -15.11 -6.30 -22.91
C LEU A 366 -15.54 -6.17 -24.37
N LYS A 367 -14.66 -6.52 -25.33
CA LYS A 367 -15.02 -6.51 -26.75
C LYS A 367 -15.88 -7.70 -27.12
N ALA A 368 -16.96 -7.47 -27.86
CA ALA A 368 -17.85 -8.50 -28.37
C ALA A 368 -17.60 -8.73 -29.87
N ASP A 369 -16.36 -9.14 -30.19
CA ASP A 369 -15.88 -9.20 -31.58
C ASP A 369 -16.08 -10.58 -32.23
N TYR A 370 -16.65 -11.57 -31.51
CA TYR A 370 -16.76 -12.94 -31.99
C TYR A 370 -18.16 -13.52 -31.75
N ALA A 371 -18.60 -14.37 -32.65
CA ALA A 371 -19.81 -15.19 -32.53
C ALA A 371 -19.47 -16.65 -32.86
N VAL A 372 -20.35 -17.57 -32.40
CA VAL A 372 -20.31 -18.99 -32.74
C VAL A 372 -21.56 -19.30 -33.54
N VAL A 373 -21.40 -20.00 -34.65
CA VAL A 373 -22.53 -20.46 -35.50
C VAL A 373 -23.28 -21.55 -34.74
N MET A 374 -24.59 -21.32 -34.48
CA MET A 374 -25.43 -22.23 -33.68
C MET A 374 -26.39 -23.08 -34.54
N ILE A 375 -26.48 -22.80 -35.82
CA ILE A 375 -27.33 -23.55 -36.77
C ILE A 375 -26.51 -24.59 -37.53
N PRO A 376 -27.08 -25.74 -37.87
CA PRO A 376 -26.34 -26.82 -38.53
C PRO A 376 -25.64 -26.38 -39.80
N VAL A 377 -26.24 -25.51 -40.58
CA VAL A 377 -25.71 -24.99 -41.85
C VAL A 377 -26.07 -23.54 -42.03
N SER A 378 -25.09 -22.68 -42.28
CA SER A 378 -25.28 -21.25 -42.57
C SER A 378 -24.54 -20.87 -43.84
N SER A 379 -25.20 -20.32 -44.82
CA SER A 379 -24.55 -19.80 -46.04
C SER A 379 -24.07 -18.38 -45.82
N VAL A 380 -22.78 -18.13 -46.11
CA VAL A 380 -22.19 -16.80 -46.12
C VAL A 380 -22.37 -16.18 -47.49
N LYS A 381 -23.01 -15.02 -47.49
CA LYS A 381 -23.43 -14.31 -48.71
C LYS A 381 -22.47 -13.16 -49.05
N SER A 382 -22.40 -12.80 -50.31
CA SER A 382 -21.53 -11.72 -50.83
C SER A 382 -22.07 -10.32 -50.47
N SER A 383 -23.33 -10.18 -50.06
CA SER A 383 -23.99 -8.91 -49.71
C SER A 383 -25.05 -9.15 -48.66
N PRO A 384 -25.31 -8.18 -47.79
CA PRO A 384 -26.39 -8.25 -46.80
C PRO A 384 -27.82 -8.36 -47.42
N SER A 385 -27.99 -7.91 -48.66
CA SER A 385 -29.29 -7.99 -49.33
C SER A 385 -29.62 -9.42 -49.84
N SER A 386 -30.82 -9.91 -49.56
CA SER A 386 -31.24 -11.27 -49.92
C SER A 386 -31.48 -11.50 -51.40
N GLU A 387 -31.80 -10.45 -52.20
CA GLU A 387 -32.32 -10.59 -53.57
C GLU A 387 -31.24 -10.74 -54.67
N SER A 388 -30.00 -10.33 -54.42
CA SER A 388 -28.93 -10.41 -55.45
C SER A 388 -27.60 -10.96 -54.92
N SER A 389 -27.58 -11.54 -53.74
CA SER A 389 -26.36 -12.05 -53.14
C SER A 389 -26.02 -13.47 -53.58
N LYS A 390 -24.79 -13.73 -53.97
CA LYS A 390 -24.27 -15.06 -54.23
C LYS A 390 -23.75 -15.70 -52.95
N ASP A 391 -24.04 -17.00 -52.75
CA ASP A 391 -23.40 -17.76 -51.67
C ASP A 391 -21.90 -17.89 -51.98
N LEU A 392 -21.06 -17.52 -51.01
CA LEU A 392 -19.60 -17.56 -51.12
C LEU A 392 -19.06 -18.90 -50.59
N PHE A 393 -19.50 -19.27 -49.40
CA PHE A 393 -19.16 -20.52 -48.74
C PHE A 393 -20.20 -20.86 -47.65
N ILE A 394 -20.07 -22.05 -47.09
CA ILE A 394 -20.97 -22.57 -46.06
C ILE A 394 -20.17 -22.70 -44.78
N LEU A 395 -20.81 -22.33 -43.67
CA LEU A 395 -20.33 -22.56 -42.30
C LEU A 395 -21.25 -23.54 -41.58
N HIS A 396 -20.66 -24.38 -40.75
CA HIS A 396 -21.37 -25.34 -39.93
C HIS A 396 -21.38 -24.92 -38.47
N GLU A 397 -22.25 -25.54 -37.68
CA GLU A 397 -22.37 -25.30 -36.26
C GLU A 397 -21.01 -25.46 -35.51
N GLY A 398 -20.83 -24.65 -34.48
CA GLY A 398 -19.58 -24.60 -33.68
C GLY A 398 -18.48 -23.70 -34.28
N THR A 399 -18.63 -23.26 -35.54
CA THR A 399 -17.60 -22.42 -36.18
C THR A 399 -17.57 -21.04 -35.54
N LYS A 400 -16.40 -20.62 -35.06
CA LYS A 400 -16.16 -19.27 -34.50
C LYS A 400 -15.85 -18.28 -35.61
N VAL A 401 -16.59 -17.16 -35.64
CA VAL A 401 -16.43 -16.07 -36.62
C VAL A 401 -16.12 -14.74 -35.91
N GLN A 402 -15.32 -13.90 -36.57
CA GLN A 402 -15.10 -12.56 -36.10
C GLN A 402 -16.14 -11.61 -36.67
N ILE A 403 -16.79 -10.82 -35.82
CA ILE A 403 -17.71 -9.79 -36.23
C ILE A 403 -16.90 -8.52 -36.53
N LEU A 404 -16.91 -8.08 -37.78
CA LEU A 404 -16.23 -6.88 -38.23
C LEU A 404 -17.14 -5.68 -38.19
N ASP A 405 -18.41 -5.87 -38.61
CA ASP A 405 -19.43 -4.84 -38.64
C ASP A 405 -20.83 -5.48 -38.60
N SER A 406 -21.83 -4.73 -38.18
CA SER A 406 -23.24 -5.14 -38.18
C SER A 406 -24.08 -4.15 -38.98
N VAL A 407 -24.78 -4.65 -39.98
CA VAL A 407 -25.76 -3.87 -40.73
C VAL A 407 -27.12 -4.15 -40.09
N GLY A 408 -27.69 -3.13 -39.43
CA GLY A 408 -29.02 -3.20 -38.79
C GLY A 408 -30.15 -2.99 -39.78
#